data_ef479e7ac5cb2dd19d97b2da6f988811
#
_entry.id   ef479e7ac5cb2dd19d97b2da6f988811
#
_cell.length_a   1.000
_cell.length_b   1.000
_cell.length_c   1.000
_cell.angle_alpha   90.00
_cell.angle_beta   90.00
_cell.angle_gamma   90.00
#
_symmetry.space_group_name_H-M   'P 1'
#
loop_
_entity.id
_entity.type
_entity.pdbx_description
1 polymer ?
#
loop_
_entity_poly.entity_id
_entity_poly.type
_entity_poly.pdbx_seq_one_letter_code
_entity_poly.pdbx_strand_id
1 'polypeptide(L)'
;RLNKHPYMTQTSNIETNRLVLRPFSESDAPDVFESCKNPNLGNNAGWKPLETIEETIDVLNTIFIGKERVWAIVSKETQQVIGSIGIIPDPKRENPHARMLGYWLKEECWGQGFMTEAVQSVLNYGFTQMDLHLITANCYPHNQRSQRVLEKNGFVYEGRLHQAELMHTGQIEDHLCYYLDHHSFSNKNNSL
;
A
#
# COMPACT_ATOMS: atom_id res chain seq x y z
N ARG A 1 19.59 33.56 2.50
CA ARG A 1 18.46 33.17 1.64
C ARG A 1 18.89 31.93 0.88
N LEU A 2 18.55 30.74 1.38
CA LEU A 2 18.73 29.48 0.69
C LEU A 2 17.48 29.23 -0.17
N ASN A 3 17.65 29.30 -1.47
CA ASN A 3 16.64 28.85 -2.44
C ASN A 3 16.49 27.33 -2.30
N LYS A 4 15.49 26.91 -1.54
CA LYS A 4 15.00 25.54 -1.61
C LYS A 4 14.10 25.45 -2.85
N HIS A 5 14.67 25.03 -3.97
CA HIS A 5 13.86 24.44 -5.01
C HIS A 5 13.31 23.12 -4.45
N PRO A 6 11.99 22.95 -4.41
CA PRO A 6 11.44 21.64 -4.14
C PRO A 6 11.72 20.78 -5.38
N TYR A 7 12.76 19.98 -5.33
CA TYR A 7 12.83 18.83 -6.22
C TYR A 7 11.64 17.96 -5.83
N MET A 8 10.58 18.01 -6.64
CA MET A 8 9.57 16.97 -6.63
C MET A 8 10.31 15.69 -6.98
N THR A 9 10.64 14.89 -5.97
CA THR A 9 11.26 13.59 -6.16
C THR A 9 10.23 12.71 -6.84
N GLN A 10 10.39 12.55 -8.13
CA GLN A 10 9.55 11.68 -8.94
C GLN A 10 9.64 10.27 -8.33
N THR A 11 8.50 9.64 -8.05
CA THR A 11 8.44 8.27 -7.55
C THR A 11 9.13 7.34 -8.55
N SER A 12 10.21 6.68 -8.13
CA SER A 12 10.96 5.76 -8.99
C SER A 12 10.16 4.49 -9.25
N ASN A 13 10.25 3.95 -10.46
CA ASN A 13 9.70 2.63 -10.76
C ASN A 13 10.46 1.54 -10.00
N ILE A 14 9.73 0.53 -9.57
CA ILE A 14 10.29 -0.68 -8.95
C ILE A 14 9.87 -1.86 -9.78
N GLU A 15 10.81 -2.73 -10.12
CA GLU A 15 10.55 -3.93 -10.90
C GLU A 15 10.83 -5.17 -10.06
N THR A 16 9.92 -6.15 -10.11
CA THR A 16 10.05 -7.45 -9.47
C THR A 16 10.01 -8.57 -10.51
N ASN A 17 10.00 -9.81 -10.08
CA ASN A 17 9.89 -10.93 -11.00
C ASN A 17 8.61 -10.87 -11.87
N ARG A 18 7.45 -10.60 -11.26
CA ARG A 18 6.15 -10.64 -11.95
C ARG A 18 5.48 -9.27 -12.10
N LEU A 19 6.03 -8.22 -11.47
CA LEU A 19 5.36 -6.93 -11.32
C LEU A 19 6.25 -5.77 -11.76
N VAL A 20 5.58 -4.70 -12.22
CA VAL A 20 6.15 -3.36 -12.32
C VAL A 20 5.34 -2.43 -11.43
N LEU A 21 6.00 -1.75 -10.51
CA LEU A 21 5.42 -0.71 -9.68
C LEU A 21 5.79 0.64 -10.30
N ARG A 22 4.81 1.42 -10.69
CA ARG A 22 4.99 2.73 -11.34
C ARG A 22 3.99 3.76 -10.82
N PRO A 23 4.21 5.06 -11.04
CA PRO A 23 3.20 6.07 -10.74
C PRO A 23 1.87 5.80 -11.47
N PHE A 24 0.76 6.18 -10.84
CA PHE A 24 -0.56 6.16 -11.49
C PHE A 24 -0.71 7.24 -12.54
N SER A 25 -1.56 7.01 -13.52
CA SER A 25 -2.05 7.99 -14.49
C SER A 25 -3.56 7.86 -14.69
N GLU A 26 -4.21 8.85 -15.28
CA GLU A 26 -5.65 8.78 -15.58
C GLU A 26 -6.02 7.62 -16.53
N SER A 27 -5.09 7.19 -17.37
CA SER A 27 -5.28 6.03 -18.26
C SER A 27 -5.45 4.72 -17.51
N ASP A 28 -5.15 4.67 -16.22
CA ASP A 28 -5.36 3.50 -15.36
C ASP A 28 -6.81 3.37 -14.88
N ALA A 29 -7.66 4.36 -15.11
CA ALA A 29 -9.02 4.39 -14.61
C ALA A 29 -9.87 3.15 -14.99
N PRO A 30 -9.82 2.61 -16.20
CA PRO A 30 -10.57 1.39 -16.52
C PRO A 30 -10.19 0.19 -15.64
N ASP A 31 -8.91 -0.08 -15.48
CA ASP A 31 -8.43 -1.19 -14.66
C ASP A 31 -8.76 -0.98 -13.17
N VAL A 32 -8.55 0.24 -12.67
CA VAL A 32 -8.86 0.60 -11.27
C VAL A 32 -10.36 0.48 -11.01
N PHE A 33 -11.21 0.97 -11.91
CA PHE A 33 -12.65 0.84 -11.78
C PHE A 33 -13.10 -0.61 -11.72
N GLU A 34 -12.62 -1.46 -12.64
CA GLU A 34 -12.96 -2.89 -12.64
C GLU A 34 -12.59 -3.60 -11.34
N SER A 35 -11.49 -3.20 -10.72
CA SER A 35 -11.07 -3.74 -9.42
C SER A 35 -11.87 -3.18 -8.25
N CYS A 36 -12.05 -1.86 -8.21
CA CYS A 36 -12.57 -1.13 -7.04
C CYS A 36 -14.10 -0.99 -7.01
N LYS A 37 -14.81 -1.38 -8.06
CA LYS A 37 -16.27 -1.54 -8.03
C LYS A 37 -16.71 -2.75 -7.22
N ASN A 38 -15.80 -3.69 -6.96
CA ASN A 38 -16.06 -4.93 -6.25
C ASN A 38 -16.24 -4.67 -4.74
N PRO A 39 -17.42 -5.00 -4.15
CA PRO A 39 -17.67 -4.81 -2.73
C PRO A 39 -16.70 -5.60 -1.82
N ASN A 40 -16.27 -6.78 -2.26
CA ASN A 40 -15.34 -7.61 -1.47
C ASN A 40 -13.98 -6.91 -1.29
N LEU A 41 -13.52 -6.19 -2.31
CA LEU A 41 -12.30 -5.40 -2.18
C LEU A 41 -12.51 -4.20 -1.25
N GLY A 42 -13.58 -3.44 -1.42
CA GLY A 42 -13.89 -2.27 -0.60
C GLY A 42 -14.02 -2.61 0.89
N ASN A 43 -14.69 -3.71 1.23
CA ASN A 43 -14.85 -4.17 2.62
C ASN A 43 -13.51 -4.55 3.29
N ASN A 44 -12.52 -4.96 2.53
CA ASN A 44 -11.19 -5.30 3.03
C ASN A 44 -10.19 -4.14 3.00
N ALA A 45 -10.46 -3.12 2.19
CA ALA A 45 -9.57 -1.98 2.01
C ALA A 45 -10.10 -0.67 2.63
N GLY A 46 -11.36 -0.66 3.08
CA GLY A 46 -11.94 0.43 3.85
C GLY A 46 -12.62 1.52 3.05
N TRP A 47 -13.00 1.29 1.80
CA TRP A 47 -13.70 2.29 1.01
C TRP A 47 -15.03 1.81 0.44
N LYS A 48 -15.87 2.78 0.05
CA LYS A 48 -17.08 2.53 -0.71
C LYS A 48 -16.73 2.07 -2.13
N PRO A 49 -17.34 0.99 -2.65
CA PRO A 49 -17.14 0.57 -4.03
C PRO A 49 -17.39 1.72 -5.03
N LEU A 50 -16.53 1.83 -6.03
CA LEU A 50 -16.67 2.83 -7.09
C LEU A 50 -17.85 2.47 -8.00
N GLU A 51 -18.62 3.48 -8.42
CA GLU A 51 -19.84 3.30 -9.19
C GLU A 51 -19.65 3.68 -10.68
N THR A 52 -18.72 4.60 -10.98
CA THR A 52 -18.50 5.12 -12.34
C THR A 52 -17.01 5.32 -12.66
N ILE A 53 -16.69 5.41 -13.94
CA ILE A 53 -15.34 5.77 -14.42
C ILE A 53 -14.99 7.20 -14.02
N GLU A 54 -15.95 8.12 -14.06
CA GLU A 54 -15.75 9.53 -13.69
C GLU A 54 -15.36 9.64 -12.22
N GLU A 55 -16.06 8.92 -11.34
CA GLU A 55 -15.70 8.82 -9.91
C GLU A 55 -14.30 8.24 -9.73
N THR A 56 -13.94 7.23 -10.53
CA THR A 56 -12.62 6.62 -10.50
C THR A 56 -11.52 7.61 -10.88
N ILE A 57 -11.74 8.44 -11.91
CA ILE A 57 -10.80 9.49 -12.32
C ILE A 57 -10.63 10.51 -11.19
N ASP A 58 -11.71 10.93 -10.54
CA ASP A 58 -11.65 11.84 -9.40
C ASP A 58 -10.85 11.27 -8.24
N VAL A 59 -11.05 9.99 -7.91
CA VAL A 59 -10.29 9.28 -6.88
C VAL A 59 -8.81 9.19 -7.25
N LEU A 60 -8.50 8.84 -8.51
CA LEU A 60 -7.12 8.77 -8.99
C LEU A 60 -6.42 10.13 -8.84
N ASN A 61 -7.05 11.21 -9.29
CA ASN A 61 -6.47 12.56 -9.21
C ASN A 61 -6.31 13.06 -7.78
N THR A 62 -7.20 12.68 -6.87
CA THR A 62 -7.21 13.16 -5.48
C THR A 62 -6.26 12.37 -4.59
N ILE A 63 -6.20 11.05 -4.77
CA ILE A 63 -5.57 10.13 -3.79
C ILE A 63 -4.28 9.50 -4.32
N PHE A 64 -4.16 9.25 -5.62
CA PHE A 64 -3.09 8.40 -6.17
C PHE A 64 -2.10 9.14 -7.09
N ILE A 65 -2.61 9.92 -8.05
CA ILE A 65 -1.75 10.60 -9.03
C ILE A 65 -0.96 11.73 -8.37
N GLY A 66 0.33 11.80 -8.65
CA GLY A 66 1.23 12.81 -8.11
C GLY A 66 1.57 12.65 -6.63
N LYS A 67 1.14 11.55 -5.99
CA LYS A 67 1.50 11.26 -4.61
C LYS A 67 2.86 10.58 -4.54
N GLU A 68 3.74 11.13 -3.71
CA GLU A 68 5.05 10.55 -3.44
C GLU A 68 4.91 9.15 -2.84
N ARG A 69 5.73 8.21 -3.32
CA ARG A 69 5.82 6.85 -2.76
C ARG A 69 4.49 6.08 -2.81
N VAL A 70 3.70 6.35 -3.84
CA VAL A 70 2.48 5.59 -4.17
C VAL A 70 2.60 5.04 -5.58
N TRP A 71 2.45 3.73 -5.73
CA TRP A 71 2.63 3.01 -6.98
C TRP A 71 1.37 2.25 -7.39
N ALA A 72 1.11 2.27 -8.69
CA ALA A 72 0.27 1.26 -9.34
C ALA A 72 1.05 -0.05 -9.43
N ILE A 73 0.42 -1.15 -9.10
CA ILE A 73 0.97 -2.49 -9.28
C ILE A 73 0.50 -3.01 -10.63
N VAL A 74 1.44 -3.21 -11.57
CA VAL A 74 1.15 -3.70 -12.92
C VAL A 74 1.66 -5.14 -13.06
N SER A 75 0.81 -6.04 -13.50
CA SER A 75 1.19 -7.41 -13.85
C SER A 75 2.00 -7.42 -15.15
N LYS A 76 3.19 -8.02 -15.14
CA LYS A 76 3.99 -8.20 -16.37
C LYS A 76 3.31 -9.10 -17.39
N GLU A 77 2.56 -10.09 -16.92
CA GLU A 77 1.86 -11.05 -17.79
C GLU A 77 0.70 -10.39 -18.54
N THR A 78 -0.16 -9.66 -17.82
CA THR A 78 -1.39 -9.10 -18.40
C THR A 78 -1.27 -7.64 -18.82
N GLN A 79 -0.22 -6.94 -18.38
CA GLN A 79 -0.02 -5.49 -18.54
C GLN A 79 -1.14 -4.65 -17.91
N GLN A 80 -1.94 -5.23 -17.03
CA GLN A 80 -3.03 -4.55 -16.31
C GLN A 80 -2.56 -4.05 -14.96
N VAL A 81 -3.14 -2.94 -14.51
CA VAL A 81 -3.06 -2.51 -13.12
C VAL A 81 -3.93 -3.45 -12.29
N ILE A 82 -3.30 -4.16 -11.36
CA ILE A 82 -3.95 -5.14 -10.49
C ILE A 82 -4.05 -4.69 -9.03
N GLY A 83 -3.45 -3.57 -8.67
CA GLY A 83 -3.45 -3.08 -7.31
C GLY A 83 -2.71 -1.76 -7.12
N SER A 84 -2.55 -1.41 -5.86
CA SER A 84 -1.80 -0.23 -5.41
C SER A 84 -1.01 -0.56 -4.16
N ILE A 85 0.13 0.09 -3.99
CA ILE A 85 0.95 0.02 -2.79
C ILE A 85 1.60 1.37 -2.54
N GLY A 86 1.72 1.78 -1.29
CA GLY A 86 2.35 3.05 -0.95
C GLY A 86 2.98 3.06 0.43
N ILE A 87 3.96 3.95 0.60
CA ILE A 87 4.56 4.29 1.89
C ILE A 87 4.18 5.75 2.20
N ILE A 88 3.22 5.92 3.09
CA ILE A 88 2.60 7.21 3.42
C ILE A 88 2.91 7.61 4.87
N PRO A 89 2.70 8.88 5.24
CA PRO A 89 2.82 9.27 6.65
C PRO A 89 1.93 8.42 7.56
N ASP A 90 2.46 7.98 8.69
CA ASP A 90 1.67 7.29 9.73
C ASP A 90 1.02 8.33 10.64
N PRO A 91 -0.32 8.46 10.63
CA PRO A 91 -1.00 9.47 11.45
C PRO A 91 -0.90 9.21 12.96
N LYS A 92 -0.45 8.03 13.35
CA LYS A 92 -0.26 7.65 14.76
C LYS A 92 1.14 7.94 15.29
N ARG A 93 2.06 8.41 14.43
CA ARG A 93 3.46 8.62 14.79
C ARG A 93 4.00 9.98 14.34
N GLU A 94 4.48 10.75 15.27
CA GLU A 94 5.17 12.03 15.04
C GLU A 94 6.68 11.80 14.85
N ASN A 95 7.04 10.86 13.96
CA ASN A 95 8.42 10.48 13.68
C ASN A 95 8.65 10.47 12.15
N PRO A 96 9.50 11.36 11.61
CA PRO A 96 9.73 11.45 10.17
C PRO A 96 10.42 10.21 9.57
N HIS A 97 11.06 9.37 10.39
CA HIS A 97 11.69 8.11 9.98
C HIS A 97 10.74 6.90 10.10
N ALA A 98 9.47 7.13 10.46
CA ALA A 98 8.43 6.12 10.49
C ALA A 98 7.36 6.45 9.45
N ARG A 99 6.99 5.48 8.64
CA ARG A 99 5.97 5.59 7.61
C ARG A 99 5.04 4.38 7.65
N MET A 100 3.85 4.54 7.08
CA MET A 100 2.83 3.48 7.03
C MET A 100 2.72 2.91 5.62
N LEU A 101 2.72 1.58 5.54
CA LEU A 101 2.43 0.83 4.34
C LEU A 101 0.92 0.70 4.15
N GLY A 102 0.43 1.01 2.96
CA GLY A 102 -0.95 0.77 2.54
C GLY A 102 -0.99 0.07 1.20
N TYR A 103 -1.97 -0.80 0.97
CA TYR A 103 -2.11 -1.52 -0.30
C TYR A 103 -3.51 -2.06 -0.52
N TRP A 104 -3.85 -2.29 -1.78
CA TRP A 104 -4.98 -3.12 -2.18
C TRP A 104 -4.62 -3.94 -3.43
N LEU A 105 -5.31 -5.06 -3.62
CA LEU A 105 -5.11 -5.98 -4.73
C LEU A 105 -6.45 -6.46 -5.26
N LYS A 106 -6.59 -6.47 -6.58
CA LYS A 106 -7.73 -7.04 -7.31
C LYS A 106 -8.04 -8.45 -6.81
N GLU A 107 -9.32 -8.75 -6.58
CA GLU A 107 -9.75 -10.02 -5.97
C GLU A 107 -9.25 -11.25 -6.72
N GLU A 108 -9.31 -11.24 -8.06
CA GLU A 108 -8.86 -12.36 -8.90
C GLU A 108 -7.36 -12.65 -8.77
N CYS A 109 -6.60 -11.71 -8.21
CA CYS A 109 -5.18 -11.86 -7.98
C CYS A 109 -4.83 -12.32 -6.55
N TRP A 110 -5.83 -12.48 -5.68
CA TRP A 110 -5.59 -12.94 -4.32
C TRP A 110 -5.06 -14.37 -4.25
N GLY A 111 -4.27 -14.65 -3.21
CA GLY A 111 -3.75 -16.00 -2.94
C GLY A 111 -2.63 -16.48 -3.86
N GLN A 112 -2.06 -15.62 -4.69
CA GLN A 112 -1.02 -15.95 -5.66
C GLN A 112 0.36 -15.36 -5.31
N GLY A 113 0.49 -14.73 -4.15
CA GLY A 113 1.74 -14.15 -3.66
C GLY A 113 2.11 -12.79 -4.27
N PHE A 114 1.26 -12.17 -5.09
CA PHE A 114 1.55 -10.88 -5.72
C PHE A 114 1.78 -9.77 -4.69
N MET A 115 0.90 -9.65 -3.68
CA MET A 115 1.07 -8.58 -2.69
C MET A 115 2.28 -8.83 -1.79
N THR A 116 2.58 -10.07 -1.43
CA THR A 116 3.81 -10.43 -0.71
C THR A 116 5.06 -9.99 -1.49
N GLU A 117 5.08 -10.22 -2.80
CA GLU A 117 6.16 -9.80 -3.70
C GLU A 117 6.27 -8.26 -3.78
N ALA A 118 5.15 -7.55 -3.94
CA ALA A 118 5.12 -6.10 -3.98
C ALA A 118 5.59 -5.48 -2.65
N VAL A 119 5.10 -5.97 -1.53
CA VAL A 119 5.50 -5.49 -0.20
C VAL A 119 7.00 -5.67 0.02
N GLN A 120 7.56 -6.83 -0.31
CA GLN A 120 9.00 -7.10 -0.20
C GLN A 120 9.83 -6.04 -0.92
N SER A 121 9.45 -5.69 -2.15
CA SER A 121 10.17 -4.71 -2.96
C SER A 121 10.07 -3.29 -2.40
N VAL A 122 8.90 -2.92 -1.89
CA VAL A 122 8.65 -1.59 -1.31
C VAL A 122 9.33 -1.45 0.05
N LEU A 123 9.41 -2.50 0.86
CA LEU A 123 10.19 -2.51 2.10
C LEU A 123 11.67 -2.27 1.82
N ASN A 124 12.22 -2.95 0.83
CA ASN A 124 13.61 -2.72 0.42
C ASN A 124 13.83 -1.26 0.01
N TYR A 125 12.94 -0.71 -0.80
CA TYR A 125 13.01 0.70 -1.19
C TYR A 125 12.93 1.65 0.02
N GLY A 126 11.98 1.43 0.92
CA GLY A 126 11.79 2.27 2.11
C GLY A 126 13.00 2.29 3.03
N PHE A 127 13.56 1.14 3.32
CA PHE A 127 14.72 1.04 4.23
C PHE A 127 16.04 1.43 3.58
N THR A 128 16.20 1.29 2.26
CA THR A 128 17.47 1.59 1.61
C THR A 128 17.52 2.95 0.91
N GLN A 129 16.38 3.49 0.46
CA GLN A 129 16.32 4.74 -0.32
C GLN A 129 15.66 5.91 0.42
N MET A 130 14.87 5.63 1.45
CA MET A 130 14.12 6.66 2.18
C MET A 130 14.64 6.93 3.59
N ASP A 131 15.72 6.28 4.01
CA ASP A 131 16.27 6.39 5.38
C ASP A 131 15.20 6.15 6.47
N LEU A 132 14.31 5.18 6.25
CA LEU A 132 13.31 4.81 7.23
C LEU A 132 13.90 3.89 8.30
N HIS A 133 13.48 4.12 9.54
CA HIS A 133 13.81 3.27 10.68
C HIS A 133 12.69 2.27 10.98
N LEU A 134 11.45 2.63 10.63
CA LEU A 134 10.25 1.87 10.93
C LEU A 134 9.23 1.98 9.79
N ILE A 135 8.65 0.85 9.42
CA ILE A 135 7.47 0.80 8.54
C ILE A 135 6.36 0.10 9.31
N THR A 136 5.19 0.73 9.36
CA THR A 136 4.00 0.22 10.02
C THR A 136 2.96 -0.21 9.01
N ALA A 137 1.98 -0.99 9.44
CA ALA A 137 0.82 -1.35 8.63
C ALA A 137 -0.36 -1.70 9.53
N ASN A 138 -1.56 -1.47 9.02
CA ASN A 138 -2.80 -1.87 9.70
C ASN A 138 -3.59 -2.81 8.81
N CYS A 139 -4.40 -3.66 9.44
CA CYS A 139 -5.44 -4.40 8.75
C CYS A 139 -6.65 -4.58 9.67
N TYR A 140 -7.81 -4.87 9.06
CA TYR A 140 -8.99 -5.22 9.83
C TYR A 140 -8.86 -6.61 10.44
N PRO A 141 -9.46 -6.86 11.63
CA PRO A 141 -9.40 -8.17 12.28
C PRO A 141 -9.89 -9.32 11.41
N HIS A 142 -10.85 -9.07 10.51
CA HIS A 142 -11.40 -10.08 9.60
C HIS A 142 -10.54 -10.32 8.35
N ASN A 143 -9.57 -9.46 8.05
CA ASN A 143 -8.74 -9.57 6.85
C ASN A 143 -7.51 -10.44 7.08
N GLN A 144 -7.71 -11.75 7.11
CA GLN A 144 -6.63 -12.72 7.34
C GLN A 144 -5.58 -12.75 6.22
N ARG A 145 -5.97 -12.40 4.97
CA ARG A 145 -5.01 -12.32 3.86
C ARG A 145 -3.97 -11.23 4.11
N SER A 146 -4.41 -10.05 4.55
CA SER A 146 -3.50 -8.95 4.86
C SER A 146 -2.58 -9.31 6.04
N GLN A 147 -3.12 -9.94 7.07
CA GLN A 147 -2.32 -10.41 8.20
C GLN A 147 -1.20 -11.37 7.73
N ARG A 148 -1.52 -12.32 6.85
CA ARG A 148 -0.53 -13.26 6.29
C ARG A 148 0.51 -12.56 5.43
N VAL A 149 0.13 -11.59 4.62
CA VAL A 149 1.07 -10.79 3.81
C VAL A 149 2.07 -10.08 4.72
N LEU A 150 1.59 -9.44 5.77
CA LEU A 150 2.44 -8.74 6.73
C LEU A 150 3.38 -9.69 7.48
N GLU A 151 2.86 -10.80 8.00
CA GLU A 151 3.65 -11.80 8.73
C GLU A 151 4.73 -12.44 7.85
N LYS A 152 4.41 -12.78 6.60
CA LYS A 152 5.38 -13.32 5.63
C LYS A 152 6.52 -12.35 5.33
N ASN A 153 6.26 -11.05 5.41
CA ASN A 153 7.26 -10.01 5.22
C ASN A 153 8.01 -9.63 6.50
N GLY A 154 7.75 -10.33 7.60
CA GLY A 154 8.45 -10.14 8.86
C GLY A 154 7.88 -9.06 9.77
N PHE A 155 6.71 -8.52 9.45
CA PHE A 155 6.01 -7.60 10.36
C PHE A 155 5.62 -8.30 11.65
N VAL A 156 5.68 -7.56 12.74
CA VAL A 156 5.34 -8.01 14.09
C VAL A 156 4.07 -7.31 14.55
N TYR A 157 3.15 -8.07 15.12
CA TYR A 157 1.95 -7.50 15.74
C TYR A 157 2.34 -6.65 16.95
N GLU A 158 1.86 -5.41 17.01
CA GLU A 158 2.15 -4.51 18.14
C GLU A 158 0.93 -4.15 18.98
N GLY A 159 -0.27 -4.33 18.45
CA GLY A 159 -1.46 -4.06 19.23
C GLY A 159 -2.72 -3.85 18.41
N ARG A 160 -3.84 -3.73 19.12
CA ARG A 160 -5.16 -3.49 18.55
C ARG A 160 -5.62 -2.07 18.89
N LEU A 161 -5.95 -1.29 17.88
CA LEU A 161 -6.57 0.00 18.05
C LEU A 161 -8.08 -0.18 17.99
N HIS A 162 -8.75 0.04 19.12
CA HIS A 162 -10.20 -0.13 19.22
C HIS A 162 -10.93 1.04 18.59
N GLN A 163 -12.04 0.74 17.91
CA GLN A 163 -12.94 1.73 17.29
C GLN A 163 -12.16 2.73 16.42
N ALA A 164 -11.28 2.20 15.56
CA ALA A 164 -10.31 2.98 14.83
C ALA A 164 -10.89 3.69 13.61
N GLU A 165 -11.95 3.15 13.03
CA GLU A 165 -12.48 3.65 11.76
C GLU A 165 -13.99 3.48 11.66
N LEU A 166 -14.66 4.56 11.24
CA LEU A 166 -16.06 4.51 10.84
C LEU A 166 -16.15 4.22 9.34
N MET A 167 -16.67 3.05 9.00
CA MET A 167 -16.83 2.60 7.63
C MET A 167 -17.99 3.33 6.94
N HIS A 168 -17.99 3.37 5.60
CA HIS A 168 -19.08 3.93 4.80
C HIS A 168 -20.45 3.26 5.07
N THR A 169 -20.44 2.03 5.59
CA THR A 169 -21.63 1.27 5.97
C THR A 169 -22.22 1.71 7.32
N GLY A 170 -21.51 2.56 8.07
CA GLY A 170 -21.85 2.92 9.46
C GLY A 170 -21.26 1.95 10.51
N GLN A 171 -20.62 0.88 10.08
CA GLN A 171 -19.95 -0.04 10.99
C GLN A 171 -18.63 0.58 11.50
N ILE A 172 -18.33 0.35 12.78
CA ILE A 172 -17.07 0.78 13.39
C ILE A 172 -16.13 -0.43 13.44
N GLU A 173 -14.91 -0.25 12.91
CA GLU A 173 -13.88 -1.28 12.86
C GLU A 173 -12.71 -0.96 13.75
N ASP A 174 -12.12 -2.02 14.31
CA ASP A 174 -10.82 -1.96 14.95
C ASP A 174 -9.70 -2.12 13.92
N HIS A 175 -8.50 -1.65 14.26
CA HIS A 175 -7.30 -1.96 13.48
C HIS A 175 -6.37 -2.89 14.25
N LEU A 176 -5.89 -3.95 13.59
CA LEU A 176 -4.71 -4.68 14.02
C LEU A 176 -3.48 -3.95 13.51
N CYS A 177 -2.58 -3.57 14.40
CA CYS A 177 -1.40 -2.76 14.10
C CYS A 177 -0.15 -3.64 14.08
N TYR A 178 0.67 -3.44 13.05
CA TYR A 178 1.91 -4.16 12.81
C TYR A 178 3.06 -3.20 12.57
N TYR A 179 4.27 -3.61 12.83
CA TYR A 179 5.48 -2.85 12.53
C TYR A 179 6.61 -3.76 12.03
N LEU A 180 7.54 -3.17 11.30
CA LEU A 180 8.83 -3.75 10.95
C LEU A 180 9.89 -2.69 11.09
N ASP A 181 10.92 -2.93 11.89
CA ASP A 181 12.06 -2.03 12.01
C ASP A 181 13.19 -2.40 11.03
N HIS A 182 14.07 -1.42 10.76
CA HIS A 182 15.19 -1.59 9.84
C HIS A 182 16.15 -2.70 10.29
N HIS A 183 16.38 -2.83 11.58
CA HIS A 183 17.29 -3.86 12.12
C HIS A 183 16.80 -5.28 11.81
N SER A 184 15.52 -5.56 12.09
CA SER A 184 14.90 -6.86 11.81
C SER A 184 14.86 -7.17 10.32
N PHE A 185 14.58 -6.17 9.48
CA PHE A 185 14.61 -6.30 8.02
C PHE A 185 16.01 -6.67 7.52
N SER A 186 17.05 -5.97 7.99
CA SER A 186 18.43 -6.19 7.57
C SER A 186 18.94 -7.58 8.00
N ASN A 187 18.62 -8.02 9.20
CA ASN A 187 19.03 -9.34 9.71
C ASN A 187 18.40 -10.48 8.90
N LYS A 188 17.14 -10.36 8.50
CA LYS A 188 16.47 -11.37 7.66
C LYS A 188 17.14 -11.51 6.29
N ASN A 189 17.54 -10.39 5.69
CA ASN A 189 18.18 -10.40 4.37
C ASN A 189 19.63 -10.88 4.39
N ASN A 190 20.33 -10.78 5.52
CA ASN A 190 21.70 -11.27 5.68
C ASN A 190 21.78 -12.77 6.04
N SER A 191 20.64 -13.41 6.30
CA SER A 191 20.55 -14.83 6.67
C SER A 191 20.19 -15.75 5.49
N LEU A 192 20.09 -15.20 4.28
CA LEU A 192 19.88 -15.87 2.99
C LEU A 192 21.15 -15.82 2.14
#